data_ea95445d44856b724770a6d292735ba1
#
_entry.id   ea95445d44856b724770a6d292735ba1
#
_cell.length_a   1.000
_cell.length_b   1.000
_cell.length_c   1.000
_cell.angle_alpha   90.00
_cell.angle_beta   90.00
_cell.angle_gamma   90.00
#
_symmetry.space_group_name_H-M   'P 1'
#
loop_
_entity.id
_entity.type
_entity.pdbx_description
1 polymer ?
#
loop_
_entity_poly.entity_id
_entity_poly.type
_entity_poly.pdbx_seq_one_letter_code
_entity_poly.pdbx_strand_id
1 'polypeptide(L)'
;MKLGTNYGLFNYYGAPDAERVIIAMGSVNDVVEEVIDYLTAKGEKVGLIKVRLYRPWSSEAILKVIPKTAKKIAVLDRTKEPGSLGEPLFLDVATTLREAGLNDITLVGGRYGLGSKDTPPSSIFAVYKELEKDAPKSRFTIGIVDDVTNLSLPEVKPAPITSAAGTKECKFWGLGGDGTVGANKNSTKIIGDHTDKYIQAYFQYDSKKTGGITISHLRFGDNPIKSPYYINQADFVACHNPAYVTQGMKMVQDVKPGGVFMINCQWTDEELGHHLNAEAKKYIYDNKIQLYTINAIDKAIEIGMGKRTNTILQSAFFKLADVMPIDDAIKFMKEAAKKSYSKKGDAVVEMNYKAIDAGVDAIHKVEVPDSWANPEADAPKEAKTGRPEVVKLVNDLLEPISKMDGDSLPVSAFKD
;
A
#
# COMPACT_ATOMS: atom_id res chain seq x y z
N MET A 1 -8.78 19.57 30.35
CA MET A 1 -8.25 18.39 29.61
C MET A 1 -6.99 18.84 28.87
N LYS A 2 -5.82 18.25 29.13
CA LYS A 2 -4.52 18.72 28.59
C LYS A 2 -4.35 18.51 27.09
N LEU A 3 -5.09 17.55 26.49
CA LEU A 3 -4.93 17.14 25.11
C LEU A 3 -6.11 17.54 24.19
N GLY A 4 -7.13 18.22 24.73
CA GLY A 4 -8.32 18.63 23.95
C GLY A 4 -9.21 17.48 23.47
N THR A 5 -8.85 16.22 23.76
CA THR A 5 -9.56 15.02 23.34
C THR A 5 -9.88 14.12 24.54
N ASN A 6 -10.96 13.35 24.43
CA ASN A 6 -11.35 12.37 25.43
C ASN A 6 -11.06 10.96 24.93
N TYR A 7 -9.97 10.36 25.44
CA TYR A 7 -9.67 8.95 25.19
C TYR A 7 -10.34 8.10 26.28
N GLY A 8 -11.53 7.53 25.99
CA GLY A 8 -12.13 6.48 26.82
C GLY A 8 -11.34 5.18 26.75
N LEU A 9 -11.67 4.20 27.58
CA LEU A 9 -11.11 2.85 27.49
C LEU A 9 -11.49 2.20 26.14
N PHE A 10 -12.68 2.52 25.67
CA PHE A 10 -13.24 2.18 24.37
C PHE A 10 -13.85 3.44 23.75
N ASN A 11 -13.72 3.61 22.46
CA ASN A 11 -14.35 4.71 21.72
C ASN A 11 -15.18 4.16 20.57
N TYR A 12 -16.37 4.69 20.40
CA TYR A 12 -17.23 4.39 19.26
C TYR A 12 -16.95 5.35 18.10
N TYR A 13 -17.06 4.82 16.86
CA TYR A 13 -17.00 5.58 15.62
C TYR A 13 -17.97 5.00 14.59
N GLY A 14 -18.72 5.85 13.87
CA GLY A 14 -19.64 5.44 12.80
C GLY A 14 -21.07 5.91 13.00
N ALA A 15 -22.02 5.25 12.33
CA ALA A 15 -23.44 5.60 12.40
C ALA A 15 -23.97 5.41 13.84
N PRO A 16 -24.75 6.38 14.39
CA PRO A 16 -25.27 6.29 15.76
C PRO A 16 -26.26 5.11 15.95
N ASP A 17 -26.86 4.66 14.86
CA ASP A 17 -27.80 3.55 14.78
C ASP A 17 -27.21 2.34 14.04
N ALA A 18 -25.90 2.12 14.17
CA ALA A 18 -25.22 1.02 13.51
C ALA A 18 -25.81 -0.35 13.89
N GLU A 19 -26.06 -1.17 12.90
CA GLU A 19 -26.52 -2.55 13.04
C GLU A 19 -25.39 -3.57 12.90
N ARG A 20 -24.31 -3.21 12.19
CA ARG A 20 -23.10 -4.00 11.96
C ARG A 20 -21.90 -3.28 12.54
N VAL A 21 -21.19 -3.90 13.46
CA VAL A 21 -20.11 -3.27 14.21
C VAL A 21 -18.85 -4.13 14.16
N ILE A 22 -17.71 -3.50 13.94
CA ILE A 22 -16.39 -4.12 14.14
C ILE A 22 -15.85 -3.70 15.51
N ILE A 23 -15.22 -4.62 16.22
CA ILE A 23 -14.43 -4.33 17.43
C ILE A 23 -12.99 -4.70 17.13
N ALA A 24 -12.07 -3.75 17.28
CA ALA A 24 -10.66 -3.96 16.98
C ALA A 24 -9.74 -3.06 17.82
N MET A 25 -8.44 -3.36 17.82
CA MET A 25 -7.43 -2.54 18.47
C MET A 25 -6.24 -2.28 17.52
N GLY A 26 -5.52 -1.17 17.77
CA GLY A 26 -4.33 -0.82 17.02
C GLY A 26 -4.63 -0.11 15.69
N SER A 27 -3.66 -0.13 14.76
CA SER A 27 -3.69 0.65 13.52
C SER A 27 -4.80 0.26 12.55
N VAL A 28 -5.32 -0.95 12.60
CA VAL A 28 -6.46 -1.37 11.77
C VAL A 28 -7.69 -0.50 11.98
N ASN A 29 -7.83 0.13 13.15
CA ASN A 29 -8.93 1.05 13.43
C ASN A 29 -9.00 2.21 12.43
N ASP A 30 -7.85 2.72 11.98
CA ASP A 30 -7.82 3.84 11.03
C ASP A 30 -8.29 3.39 9.63
N VAL A 31 -7.97 2.16 9.21
CA VAL A 31 -8.51 1.57 7.98
C VAL A 31 -10.03 1.40 8.08
N VAL A 32 -10.50 0.89 9.22
CA VAL A 32 -11.94 0.70 9.45
C VAL A 32 -12.67 2.04 9.44
N GLU A 33 -12.11 3.11 10.02
CA GLU A 33 -12.69 4.44 9.96
C GLU A 33 -12.86 4.94 8.52
N GLU A 34 -11.84 4.79 7.66
CA GLU A 34 -11.95 5.17 6.23
C GLU A 34 -13.09 4.42 5.53
N VAL A 35 -13.20 3.11 5.77
CA VAL A 35 -14.28 2.30 5.20
C VAL A 35 -15.65 2.71 5.73
N ILE A 36 -15.75 3.05 7.03
CA ILE A 36 -17.00 3.55 7.64
C ILE A 36 -17.39 4.89 7.01
N ASP A 37 -16.46 5.84 6.85
CA ASP A 37 -16.73 7.13 6.23
C ASP A 37 -17.32 6.94 4.82
N TYR A 38 -16.76 6.01 4.04
CA TYR A 38 -17.27 5.67 2.72
C TYR A 38 -18.68 5.02 2.77
N LEU A 39 -18.90 4.06 3.67
CA LEU A 39 -20.16 3.33 3.76
C LEU A 39 -21.28 4.19 4.34
N THR A 40 -21.01 4.97 5.38
CA THR A 40 -22.01 5.86 6.00
C THR A 40 -22.42 6.99 5.07
N ALA A 41 -21.50 7.51 4.22
CA ALA A 41 -21.85 8.44 3.16
C ALA A 41 -22.84 7.87 2.14
N LYS A 42 -22.97 6.53 2.07
CA LYS A 42 -23.96 5.79 1.25
C LYS A 42 -25.20 5.35 2.04
N GLY A 43 -25.32 5.78 3.29
CA GLY A 43 -26.48 5.44 4.15
C GLY A 43 -26.37 4.10 4.88
N GLU A 44 -25.18 3.45 4.83
CA GLU A 44 -24.97 2.18 5.53
C GLU A 44 -24.86 2.38 7.05
N LYS A 45 -25.48 1.47 7.81
CA LYS A 45 -25.52 1.50 9.27
C LYS A 45 -24.39 0.66 9.86
N VAL A 46 -23.18 1.18 9.76
CA VAL A 46 -21.94 0.51 10.21
C VAL A 46 -21.20 1.31 11.26
N GLY A 47 -20.47 0.60 12.13
CA GLY A 47 -19.72 1.22 13.21
C GLY A 47 -18.50 0.41 13.64
N LEU A 48 -17.65 1.06 14.44
CA LEU A 48 -16.43 0.54 15.01
C LEU A 48 -16.38 0.86 16.50
N ILE A 49 -15.97 -0.11 17.30
CA ILE A 49 -15.53 0.10 18.67
C ILE A 49 -14.02 -0.08 18.71
N LYS A 50 -13.32 1.03 19.01
CA LYS A 50 -11.88 1.07 19.15
C LYS A 50 -11.48 0.71 20.58
N VAL A 51 -10.76 -0.39 20.75
CA VAL A 51 -10.20 -0.78 22.03
C VAL A 51 -8.93 0.05 22.29
N ARG A 52 -9.01 0.98 23.24
CA ARG A 52 -7.87 1.85 23.61
C ARG A 52 -7.05 1.25 24.74
N LEU A 53 -7.71 0.65 25.72
CA LEU A 53 -7.08 -0.07 26.82
C LEU A 53 -7.64 -1.49 26.91
N TYR A 54 -6.84 -2.47 26.51
CA TYR A 54 -7.26 -3.87 26.49
C TYR A 54 -7.20 -4.52 27.88
N ARG A 55 -6.19 -4.23 28.66
CA ARG A 55 -6.00 -4.77 30.02
C ARG A 55 -5.73 -3.66 31.04
N PRO A 56 -6.36 -3.65 32.22
CA PRO A 56 -7.42 -4.60 32.63
C PRO A 56 -8.71 -4.41 31.82
N TRP A 57 -9.42 -5.51 31.55
CA TRP A 57 -10.69 -5.49 30.80
C TRP A 57 -11.80 -4.86 31.64
N SER A 58 -12.65 -4.05 31.01
CA SER A 58 -13.82 -3.43 31.64
C SER A 58 -15.08 -3.70 30.83
N SER A 59 -15.85 -4.72 31.25
CA SER A 59 -17.14 -5.05 30.64
C SER A 59 -18.11 -3.86 30.71
N GLU A 60 -18.15 -3.14 31.83
CA GLU A 60 -19.00 -1.95 31.97
C GLU A 60 -18.67 -0.87 30.96
N ALA A 61 -17.39 -0.63 30.69
CA ALA A 61 -16.97 0.43 29.77
C ALA A 61 -17.27 0.09 28.30
N ILE A 62 -17.09 -1.16 27.87
CA ILE A 62 -17.39 -1.54 26.48
C ILE A 62 -18.91 -1.57 26.25
N LEU A 63 -19.71 -2.05 27.20
CA LEU A 63 -21.17 -2.08 27.08
C LEU A 63 -21.78 -0.68 26.92
N LYS A 64 -21.15 0.35 27.48
CA LYS A 64 -21.60 1.76 27.31
C LYS A 64 -21.46 2.28 25.89
N VAL A 65 -20.54 1.73 25.09
CA VAL A 65 -20.26 2.21 23.74
C VAL A 65 -20.84 1.32 22.64
N ILE A 66 -21.38 0.15 22.96
CA ILE A 66 -22.08 -0.70 21.99
C ILE A 66 -23.42 -0.02 21.62
N PRO A 67 -23.66 0.28 20.30
CA PRO A 67 -24.95 0.79 19.87
C PRO A 67 -26.10 -0.16 20.23
N LYS A 68 -27.20 0.38 20.76
CA LYS A 68 -28.38 -0.42 21.11
C LYS A 68 -29.02 -1.09 19.90
N THR A 69 -28.72 -0.62 18.71
CA THR A 69 -29.19 -1.14 17.43
C THR A 69 -28.29 -2.25 16.86
N ALA A 70 -27.14 -2.53 17.50
CA ALA A 70 -26.20 -3.53 17.02
C ALA A 70 -26.84 -4.93 16.98
N LYS A 71 -26.83 -5.54 15.80
CA LYS A 71 -27.35 -6.89 15.56
C LYS A 71 -26.24 -7.89 15.33
N LYS A 72 -25.16 -7.45 14.69
CA LYS A 72 -24.01 -8.29 14.31
C LYS A 72 -22.71 -7.61 14.63
N ILE A 73 -21.81 -8.33 15.29
CA ILE A 73 -20.50 -7.83 15.72
C ILE A 73 -19.41 -8.78 15.20
N ALA A 74 -18.41 -8.24 14.53
CA ALA A 74 -17.17 -8.92 14.20
C ALA A 74 -16.03 -8.40 15.09
N VAL A 75 -15.37 -9.30 15.81
CA VAL A 75 -14.18 -8.96 16.60
C VAL A 75 -12.94 -9.35 15.82
N LEU A 76 -12.06 -8.39 15.55
CA LEU A 76 -10.83 -8.62 14.81
C LEU A 76 -9.62 -8.71 15.76
N ASP A 77 -8.95 -9.85 15.73
CA ASP A 77 -7.72 -10.12 16.46
C ASP A 77 -6.54 -10.29 15.51
N ARG A 78 -5.44 -9.57 15.79
CA ARG A 78 -4.16 -9.76 15.06
C ARG A 78 -3.32 -10.86 15.70
N THR A 79 -3.93 -11.97 15.98
CA THR A 79 -3.29 -13.16 16.56
C THR A 79 -4.04 -14.42 16.14
N LYS A 80 -3.44 -15.56 16.39
CA LYS A 80 -4.02 -16.89 16.28
C LYS A 80 -3.70 -17.64 17.57
N GLU A 81 -4.74 -18.14 18.22
CA GLU A 81 -4.62 -18.95 19.44
C GLU A 81 -4.91 -20.44 19.13
N PRO A 82 -3.88 -21.23 18.77
CA PRO A 82 -4.08 -22.66 18.51
C PRO A 82 -4.57 -23.40 19.75
N GLY A 83 -5.65 -24.19 19.56
CA GLY A 83 -6.25 -24.96 20.66
C GLY A 83 -7.25 -24.19 21.51
N SER A 84 -7.45 -22.88 21.29
CA SER A 84 -8.47 -22.08 21.96
C SER A 84 -9.78 -22.09 21.19
N LEU A 85 -10.88 -21.78 21.89
CA LEU A 85 -12.20 -21.60 21.29
C LEU A 85 -12.33 -20.31 20.47
N GLY A 86 -11.41 -19.37 20.64
CA GLY A 86 -11.34 -18.11 19.90
C GLY A 86 -10.11 -17.32 20.30
N GLU A 87 -9.89 -16.22 19.63
CA GLU A 87 -8.81 -15.29 19.89
C GLU A 87 -9.10 -14.45 21.14
N PRO A 88 -8.11 -13.84 21.81
CA PRO A 88 -8.26 -13.23 23.12
C PRO A 88 -9.32 -12.13 23.19
N LEU A 89 -9.32 -11.17 22.26
CA LEU A 89 -10.31 -10.08 22.28
C LEU A 89 -11.73 -10.63 22.01
N PHE A 90 -11.84 -11.57 21.07
CA PHE A 90 -13.12 -12.23 20.78
C PHE A 90 -13.69 -12.90 22.04
N LEU A 91 -12.88 -13.64 22.81
CA LEU A 91 -13.33 -14.34 24.01
C LEU A 91 -13.79 -13.37 25.12
N ASP A 92 -13.07 -12.25 25.31
CA ASP A 92 -13.46 -11.23 26.29
C ASP A 92 -14.80 -10.57 25.92
N VAL A 93 -14.96 -10.24 24.63
CA VAL A 93 -16.24 -9.67 24.12
C VAL A 93 -17.38 -10.70 24.25
N ALA A 94 -17.15 -11.96 23.86
CA ALA A 94 -18.15 -13.02 23.95
C ALA A 94 -18.64 -13.23 25.38
N THR A 95 -17.71 -13.29 26.35
CA THR A 95 -18.03 -13.40 27.77
C THR A 95 -18.82 -12.18 28.25
N THR A 96 -18.37 -10.98 27.89
CA THR A 96 -19.06 -9.74 28.27
C THR A 96 -20.50 -9.68 27.77
N LEU A 97 -20.73 -9.99 26.48
CA LEU A 97 -22.09 -10.00 25.91
C LEU A 97 -22.96 -11.04 26.57
N ARG A 98 -22.42 -12.23 26.84
CA ARG A 98 -23.16 -13.32 27.51
C ARG A 98 -23.56 -12.94 28.91
N GLU A 99 -22.65 -12.39 29.72
CA GLU A 99 -22.94 -11.95 31.10
C GLU A 99 -23.94 -10.80 31.15
N ALA A 100 -23.92 -9.92 30.14
CA ALA A 100 -24.86 -8.81 29.99
C ALA A 100 -26.24 -9.23 29.46
N GLY A 101 -26.44 -10.51 29.10
CA GLY A 101 -27.68 -11.00 28.53
C GLY A 101 -27.96 -10.57 27.08
N LEU A 102 -26.96 -10.06 26.36
CA LEU A 102 -27.08 -9.63 24.97
C LEU A 102 -26.94 -10.82 24.01
N ASN A 103 -27.77 -11.81 24.15
CA ASN A 103 -27.69 -13.08 23.42
C ASN A 103 -28.23 -13.02 21.98
N ASP A 104 -28.99 -11.99 21.64
CA ASP A 104 -29.54 -11.79 20.28
C ASP A 104 -28.56 -11.20 19.30
N ILE A 105 -27.39 -10.73 19.78
CA ILE A 105 -26.33 -10.23 18.94
C ILE A 105 -25.55 -11.40 18.34
N THR A 106 -25.51 -11.48 17.01
CA THR A 106 -24.63 -12.42 16.31
C THR A 106 -23.18 -11.95 16.44
N LEU A 107 -22.34 -12.74 17.12
CA LEU A 107 -20.93 -12.46 17.35
C LEU A 107 -20.04 -13.41 16.54
N VAL A 108 -19.11 -12.85 15.77
CA VAL A 108 -18.13 -13.62 14.97
C VAL A 108 -16.71 -13.11 15.23
N GLY A 109 -15.72 -14.00 15.12
CA GLY A 109 -14.31 -13.67 15.27
C GLY A 109 -13.59 -13.64 13.92
N GLY A 110 -12.69 -12.69 13.73
CA GLY A 110 -11.85 -12.56 12.53
C GLY A 110 -10.37 -12.42 12.86
N ARG A 111 -9.52 -13.07 12.08
CA ARG A 111 -8.06 -12.98 12.17
C ARG A 111 -7.53 -12.15 11.04
N TYR A 112 -6.55 -11.29 11.33
CA TYR A 112 -5.92 -10.43 10.33
C TYR A 112 -4.46 -10.17 10.65
N GLY A 113 -3.70 -9.69 9.67
CA GLY A 113 -2.38 -9.10 9.86
C GLY A 113 -1.29 -10.07 10.37
N LEU A 114 -1.52 -11.38 10.33
CA LEU A 114 -0.52 -12.39 10.70
C LEU A 114 0.66 -12.34 9.72
N GLY A 115 1.86 -12.58 10.23
CA GLY A 115 3.08 -12.50 9.42
C GLY A 115 3.32 -11.11 8.82
N SER A 116 2.84 -10.06 9.47
CA SER A 116 2.90 -8.66 8.98
C SER A 116 2.14 -8.43 7.66
N LYS A 117 1.15 -9.28 7.36
CA LYS A 117 0.26 -9.07 6.21
C LYS A 117 -0.46 -7.74 6.33
N ASP A 118 -0.46 -6.98 5.24
CA ASP A 118 -1.18 -5.72 5.15
C ASP A 118 -2.70 -5.92 5.25
N THR A 119 -3.40 -4.89 5.72
CA THR A 119 -4.86 -4.92 5.88
C THR A 119 -5.47 -3.72 5.17
N PRO A 120 -5.64 -3.79 3.84
CA PRO A 120 -6.21 -2.70 3.05
C PRO A 120 -7.74 -2.60 3.23
N PRO A 121 -8.36 -1.50 2.78
CA PRO A 121 -9.81 -1.33 2.78
C PRO A 121 -10.60 -2.50 2.16
N SER A 122 -10.08 -3.14 1.11
CA SER A 122 -10.69 -4.32 0.47
C SER A 122 -11.01 -5.44 1.46
N SER A 123 -10.12 -5.67 2.43
CA SER A 123 -10.31 -6.65 3.49
C SER A 123 -11.40 -6.22 4.49
N ILE A 124 -11.49 -4.94 4.82
CA ILE A 124 -12.50 -4.42 5.76
C ILE A 124 -13.89 -4.39 5.12
N PHE A 125 -13.99 -4.02 3.84
CA PHE A 125 -15.24 -4.17 3.08
C PHE A 125 -15.74 -5.61 3.10
N ALA A 126 -14.85 -6.59 2.97
CA ALA A 126 -15.19 -8.01 3.04
C ALA A 126 -15.82 -8.38 4.40
N VAL A 127 -15.33 -7.82 5.51
CA VAL A 127 -15.89 -8.04 6.85
C VAL A 127 -17.30 -7.47 6.96
N TYR A 128 -17.54 -6.21 6.56
CA TYR A 128 -18.89 -5.63 6.60
C TYR A 128 -19.85 -6.38 5.68
N LYS A 129 -19.39 -6.82 4.49
CA LYS A 129 -20.19 -7.65 3.58
C LYS A 129 -20.50 -9.03 4.17
N GLU A 130 -19.58 -9.62 4.91
CA GLU A 130 -19.85 -10.89 5.62
C GLU A 130 -20.92 -10.70 6.69
N LEU A 131 -20.91 -9.58 7.40
CA LEU A 131 -21.93 -9.25 8.39
C LEU A 131 -23.32 -8.94 7.80
N GLU A 132 -23.47 -8.80 6.47
CA GLU A 132 -24.80 -8.71 5.83
C GLU A 132 -25.53 -10.05 5.81
N LYS A 133 -24.80 -11.16 5.76
CA LYS A 133 -25.36 -12.50 5.64
C LYS A 133 -26.16 -12.88 6.88
N ASP A 134 -27.24 -13.64 6.72
CA ASP A 134 -28.01 -14.16 7.83
C ASP A 134 -27.17 -15.05 8.74
N ALA A 135 -26.28 -15.85 8.17
CA ALA A 135 -25.33 -16.71 8.86
C ALA A 135 -23.90 -16.38 8.46
N PRO A 136 -23.27 -15.34 9.04
CA PRO A 136 -21.88 -15.04 8.77
C PRO A 136 -20.96 -16.14 9.32
N LYS A 137 -19.78 -16.31 8.72
CA LYS A 137 -18.76 -17.26 9.19
C LYS A 137 -18.40 -16.95 10.65
N SER A 138 -18.59 -17.92 11.55
CA SER A 138 -18.30 -17.76 12.99
C SER A 138 -16.83 -17.49 13.30
N ARG A 139 -15.94 -17.95 12.44
CA ARG A 139 -14.50 -17.66 12.44
C ARG A 139 -14.05 -17.45 11.01
N PHE A 140 -13.31 -16.40 10.76
CA PHE A 140 -12.81 -16.12 9.43
C PHE A 140 -11.40 -15.54 9.48
N THR A 141 -10.74 -15.51 8.33
CA THR A 141 -9.49 -14.81 8.10
C THR A 141 -9.64 -13.83 6.95
N ILE A 142 -8.94 -12.72 7.00
CA ILE A 142 -8.83 -11.75 5.91
C ILE A 142 -7.37 -11.59 5.51
N GLY A 143 -7.13 -11.24 4.24
CA GLY A 143 -5.81 -11.00 3.69
C GLY A 143 -5.07 -12.25 3.21
N ILE A 144 -5.66 -13.43 3.27
CA ILE A 144 -5.09 -14.68 2.75
C ILE A 144 -6.11 -15.46 1.92
N VAL A 145 -5.62 -16.32 1.04
CA VAL A 145 -6.43 -17.30 0.28
C VAL A 145 -6.30 -18.66 0.97
N ASP A 146 -7.26 -18.98 1.85
CA ASP A 146 -7.30 -20.25 2.56
C ASP A 146 -8.20 -21.25 1.81
N ASP A 147 -7.60 -22.02 0.95
CA ASP A 147 -8.23 -23.09 0.17
C ASP A 147 -8.20 -24.46 0.88
N VAL A 148 -7.66 -24.50 2.11
CA VAL A 148 -7.60 -25.72 2.93
C VAL A 148 -8.78 -25.77 3.90
N THR A 149 -9.00 -24.73 4.70
CA THR A 149 -10.12 -24.67 5.65
C THR A 149 -11.31 -23.84 5.15
N ASN A 150 -11.10 -23.05 4.07
CA ASN A 150 -12.11 -22.20 3.45
C ASN A 150 -12.72 -21.15 4.40
N LEU A 151 -11.94 -20.70 5.38
CA LEU A 151 -12.35 -19.67 6.34
C LEU A 151 -12.05 -18.26 5.88
N SER A 152 -11.28 -18.06 4.82
CA SER A 152 -11.00 -16.74 4.26
C SER A 152 -12.26 -16.05 3.75
N LEU A 153 -12.33 -14.74 3.96
CA LEU A 153 -13.25 -13.87 3.24
C LEU A 153 -12.57 -13.39 1.96
N PRO A 154 -13.26 -13.45 0.81
CA PRO A 154 -12.73 -12.89 -0.42
C PRO A 154 -12.65 -11.36 -0.31
N GLU A 155 -11.52 -10.78 -0.68
CA GLU A 155 -11.39 -9.33 -0.77
C GLU A 155 -12.34 -8.74 -1.80
N VAL A 156 -12.83 -7.53 -1.53
CA VAL A 156 -13.63 -6.76 -2.51
C VAL A 156 -12.68 -6.16 -3.55
N LYS A 157 -12.78 -6.61 -4.79
CA LYS A 157 -11.93 -6.16 -5.90
C LYS A 157 -12.78 -5.81 -7.13
N PRO A 158 -12.55 -4.62 -7.76
CA PRO A 158 -11.71 -3.55 -7.27
C PRO A 158 -12.28 -2.93 -5.99
N ALA A 159 -11.40 -2.56 -5.06
CA ALA A 159 -11.85 -1.87 -3.85
C ALA A 159 -12.23 -0.42 -4.18
N PRO A 160 -13.29 0.12 -3.53
CA PRO A 160 -13.55 1.54 -3.59
C PRO A 160 -12.37 2.35 -3.05
N ILE A 161 -12.15 3.54 -3.60
CA ILE A 161 -11.16 4.49 -3.07
C ILE A 161 -11.76 5.10 -1.80
N THR A 162 -11.08 4.93 -0.68
CA THR A 162 -11.49 5.42 0.65
C THR A 162 -10.63 6.56 1.17
N SER A 163 -9.45 6.79 0.56
CA SER A 163 -8.61 7.93 0.90
C SER A 163 -9.36 9.26 0.69
N ALA A 164 -9.08 10.25 1.53
CA ALA A 164 -9.73 11.55 1.45
C ALA A 164 -9.56 12.19 0.07
N ALA A 165 -10.60 12.89 -0.40
CA ALA A 165 -10.56 13.56 -1.70
C ALA A 165 -9.36 14.50 -1.80
N GLY A 166 -8.68 14.51 -2.96
CA GLY A 166 -7.47 15.30 -3.20
C GLY A 166 -6.18 14.68 -2.65
N THR A 167 -6.24 13.49 -2.03
CA THR A 167 -5.02 12.78 -1.64
C THR A 167 -4.31 12.23 -2.88
N LYS A 168 -3.05 12.60 -3.06
CA LYS A 168 -2.13 12.03 -4.05
C LYS A 168 -1.38 10.87 -3.44
N GLU A 169 -1.42 9.73 -4.09
CA GLU A 169 -0.77 8.49 -3.66
C GLU A 169 0.34 8.12 -4.63
N CYS A 170 1.58 8.04 -4.12
CA CYS A 170 2.78 7.83 -4.93
C CYS A 170 3.57 6.63 -4.41
N LYS A 171 4.00 5.76 -5.33
CA LYS A 171 4.74 4.53 -5.00
C LYS A 171 6.04 4.45 -5.80
N PHE A 172 7.13 4.08 -5.13
CA PHE A 172 8.45 4.06 -5.74
C PHE A 172 9.15 2.73 -5.46
N TRP A 173 9.55 2.07 -6.53
CA TRP A 173 10.32 0.84 -6.49
C TRP A 173 11.79 1.13 -6.71
N GLY A 174 12.61 0.89 -5.70
CA GLY A 174 14.05 1.15 -5.70
C GLY A 174 14.86 -0.05 -5.24
N LEU A 175 16.17 0.05 -5.40
CA LEU A 175 17.14 -0.94 -4.94
C LEU A 175 17.78 -0.48 -3.64
N GLY A 176 17.92 -1.35 -2.67
CA GLY A 176 18.59 -1.05 -1.40
C GLY A 176 20.00 -0.49 -1.61
N GLY A 177 20.19 0.77 -1.21
CA GLY A 177 21.44 1.50 -1.37
C GLY A 177 21.51 2.43 -2.59
N ASP A 178 20.51 2.48 -3.46
CA ASP A 178 20.45 3.37 -4.64
C ASP A 178 20.13 4.84 -4.33
N GLY A 179 19.75 5.14 -3.10
CA GLY A 179 19.37 6.49 -2.66
C GLY A 179 17.88 6.85 -2.80
N THR A 180 17.05 5.96 -3.36
CA THR A 180 15.59 6.19 -3.55
C THR A 180 14.90 6.58 -2.24
N VAL A 181 15.13 5.84 -1.16
CA VAL A 181 14.52 6.11 0.16
C VAL A 181 14.95 7.48 0.68
N GLY A 182 16.22 7.84 0.53
CA GLY A 182 16.75 9.15 0.91
C GLY A 182 16.11 10.30 0.14
N ALA A 183 15.96 10.15 -1.17
CA ALA A 183 15.30 11.13 -2.04
C ALA A 183 13.82 11.30 -1.65
N ASN A 184 13.11 10.20 -1.39
CA ASN A 184 11.70 10.23 -1.00
C ASN A 184 11.49 10.89 0.38
N LYS A 185 12.38 10.63 1.36
CA LYS A 185 12.38 11.36 2.64
C LYS A 185 12.61 12.86 2.44
N ASN A 186 13.51 13.23 1.52
CA ASN A 186 13.76 14.64 1.19
C ASN A 186 12.54 15.26 0.50
N SER A 187 11.90 14.59 -0.45
CA SER A 187 10.65 15.03 -1.08
C SER A 187 9.55 15.29 -0.07
N THR A 188 9.35 14.34 0.85
CA THR A 188 8.38 14.44 1.95
C THR A 188 8.66 15.67 2.81
N LYS A 189 9.95 15.91 3.12
CA LYS A 189 10.35 17.09 3.90
C LYS A 189 10.12 18.39 3.14
N ILE A 190 10.47 18.46 1.86
CA ILE A 190 10.26 19.65 1.02
C ILE A 190 8.77 20.00 0.97
N ILE A 191 7.90 19.02 0.70
CA ILE A 191 6.45 19.25 0.64
C ILE A 191 5.92 19.70 2.00
N GLY A 192 6.35 19.09 3.11
CA GLY A 192 5.92 19.44 4.45
C GLY A 192 6.39 20.78 4.96
N ASP A 193 7.62 21.18 4.61
CA ASP A 193 8.18 22.47 5.05
C ASP A 193 7.60 23.66 4.23
N HIS A 194 7.07 23.42 3.03
CA HIS A 194 6.70 24.46 2.08
C HIS A 194 5.25 24.43 1.60
N THR A 195 4.43 23.54 2.12
CA THR A 195 2.98 23.47 1.85
C THR A 195 2.20 23.17 3.12
N ASP A 196 0.89 23.45 3.11
CA ASP A 196 -0.03 23.12 4.20
C ASP A 196 -0.57 21.67 4.10
N LYS A 197 0.01 20.82 3.24
CA LYS A 197 -0.45 19.46 3.02
C LYS A 197 -0.15 18.55 4.20
N TYR A 198 -1.10 17.67 4.49
CA TYR A 198 -0.85 16.49 5.32
C TYR A 198 0.01 15.50 4.55
N ILE A 199 0.94 14.85 5.25
CA ILE A 199 1.92 13.98 4.64
C ILE A 199 2.00 12.68 5.41
N GLN A 200 2.09 11.57 4.66
CA GLN A 200 2.40 10.27 5.21
C GLN A 200 3.48 9.62 4.33
N ALA A 201 4.47 9.01 4.96
CA ALA A 201 5.49 8.23 4.28
C ALA A 201 5.71 6.90 5.01
N TYR A 202 5.72 5.82 4.26
CA TYR A 202 6.08 4.49 4.74
C TYR A 202 7.09 3.84 3.78
N PHE A 203 8.05 3.10 4.34
CA PHE A 203 9.11 2.47 3.57
C PHE A 203 9.13 0.97 3.87
N GLN A 204 8.89 0.18 2.84
CA GLN A 204 8.94 -1.26 2.87
C GLN A 204 10.33 -1.72 2.43
N TYR A 205 10.91 -2.64 3.16
CA TYR A 205 12.25 -3.17 2.90
C TYR A 205 12.20 -4.69 2.74
N ASP A 206 13.03 -5.20 1.83
CA ASP A 206 13.37 -6.62 1.81
C ASP A 206 14.20 -6.98 3.05
N SER A 207 14.21 -8.25 3.43
CA SER A 207 15.07 -8.79 4.48
C SER A 207 16.58 -8.69 4.16
N LYS A 208 16.94 -8.58 2.88
CA LYS A 208 18.31 -8.31 2.44
C LYS A 208 18.70 -6.88 2.75
N LYS A 209 19.79 -6.68 3.46
CA LYS A 209 20.26 -5.34 3.82
C LYS A 209 20.76 -4.52 2.64
N THR A 210 21.42 -5.16 1.66
CA THR A 210 21.98 -4.51 0.47
C THR A 210 21.53 -5.26 -0.77
N GLY A 211 21.08 -4.51 -1.79
CA GLY A 211 20.58 -5.08 -3.04
C GLY A 211 19.19 -5.72 -2.95
N GLY A 212 18.49 -5.55 -1.82
CA GLY A 212 17.09 -5.91 -1.68
C GLY A 212 16.17 -4.86 -2.27
N ILE A 213 14.91 -5.22 -2.49
CA ILE A 213 13.89 -4.31 -3.00
C ILE A 213 13.50 -3.32 -1.88
N THR A 214 13.35 -2.05 -2.25
CA THR A 214 12.73 -1.05 -1.39
C THR A 214 11.50 -0.49 -2.06
N ILE A 215 10.39 -0.37 -1.34
CA ILE A 215 9.18 0.25 -1.85
C ILE A 215 8.80 1.40 -0.93
N SER A 216 8.74 2.60 -1.48
CA SER A 216 8.31 3.79 -0.74
C SER A 216 6.85 4.10 -1.08
N HIS A 217 6.05 4.38 -0.06
CA HIS A 217 4.64 4.75 -0.16
C HIS A 217 4.48 6.15 0.40
N LEU A 218 4.14 7.11 -0.43
CA LEU A 218 3.96 8.52 -0.04
C LEU A 218 2.53 8.96 -0.32
N ARG A 219 1.91 9.59 0.66
CA ARG A 219 0.60 10.23 0.52
C ARG A 219 0.71 11.70 0.86
N PHE A 220 0.06 12.54 0.05
CA PHE A 220 0.00 13.98 0.22
C PHE A 220 -1.44 14.46 0.01
N GLY A 221 -1.98 15.26 0.89
CA GLY A 221 -3.37 15.70 0.76
C GLY A 221 -3.70 16.94 1.59
N ASP A 222 -4.83 17.55 1.28
CA ASP A 222 -5.32 18.73 1.99
C ASP A 222 -6.15 18.36 3.23
N ASN A 223 -6.39 17.08 3.44
CA ASN A 223 -7.10 16.51 4.57
C ASN A 223 -6.21 15.54 5.37
N PRO A 224 -6.51 15.32 6.67
CA PRO A 224 -5.80 14.32 7.47
C PRO A 224 -5.79 12.94 6.81
N ILE A 225 -4.62 12.29 6.79
CA ILE A 225 -4.43 10.98 6.18
C ILE A 225 -4.56 9.92 7.27
N LYS A 226 -5.54 9.01 7.11
CA LYS A 226 -5.81 7.90 8.05
C LYS A 226 -5.40 6.53 7.50
N SER A 227 -4.74 6.46 6.36
CA SER A 227 -4.46 5.25 5.57
C SER A 227 -3.20 4.52 6.05
N PRO A 228 -3.24 3.60 7.04
CA PRO A 228 -2.05 2.90 7.56
C PRO A 228 -1.72 1.63 6.77
N TYR A 229 -2.12 1.54 5.52
CA TYR A 229 -1.92 0.41 4.60
C TYR A 229 -1.06 0.83 3.42
N TYR A 230 -0.48 -0.17 2.72
CA TYR A 230 0.32 0.06 1.52
C TYR A 230 -0.52 0.63 0.38
N ILE A 231 0.10 1.48 -0.44
CA ILE A 231 -0.53 2.00 -1.64
C ILE A 231 -0.62 0.89 -2.67
N ASN A 232 -1.84 0.60 -3.11
CA ASN A 232 -2.18 -0.34 -4.17
C ASN A 232 -3.07 0.26 -5.26
N GLN A 233 -3.36 1.56 -5.15
CA GLN A 233 -4.09 2.38 -6.13
C GLN A 233 -3.41 3.75 -6.16
N ALA A 234 -2.31 3.87 -6.91
CA ALA A 234 -1.46 5.05 -6.94
C ALA A 234 -1.81 6.00 -8.09
N ASP A 235 -1.66 7.29 -7.85
CA ASP A 235 -1.69 8.31 -8.91
C ASP A 235 -0.37 8.31 -9.71
N PHE A 236 0.73 7.93 -9.04
CA PHE A 236 2.07 7.88 -9.61
C PHE A 236 2.83 6.66 -9.11
N VAL A 237 3.40 5.87 -10.02
CA VAL A 237 4.33 4.77 -9.70
C VAL A 237 5.63 4.99 -10.45
N ALA A 238 6.76 4.89 -9.75
CA ALA A 238 8.09 4.95 -10.34
C ALA A 238 8.84 3.63 -10.16
N CYS A 239 9.42 3.12 -11.24
CA CYS A 239 10.39 2.04 -11.25
C CYS A 239 11.80 2.63 -11.45
N HIS A 240 12.61 2.67 -10.40
CA HIS A 240 13.96 3.21 -10.44
C HIS A 240 15.02 2.22 -10.94
N ASN A 241 14.70 0.91 -10.88
CA ASN A 241 15.60 -0.15 -11.35
C ASN A 241 14.95 -0.92 -12.51
N PRO A 242 15.45 -0.79 -13.76
CA PRO A 242 14.85 -1.43 -14.93
C PRO A 242 14.82 -2.96 -14.84
N ALA A 243 15.68 -3.58 -14.05
CA ALA A 243 15.67 -5.02 -13.84
C ALA A 243 14.34 -5.54 -13.28
N TYR A 244 13.55 -4.71 -12.57
CA TYR A 244 12.24 -5.11 -12.06
C TYR A 244 11.22 -5.28 -13.19
N VAL A 245 11.35 -4.52 -14.28
CA VAL A 245 10.53 -4.68 -15.48
C VAL A 245 10.84 -6.02 -16.14
N THR A 246 12.13 -6.32 -16.38
CA THR A 246 12.56 -7.58 -17.03
C THR A 246 12.26 -8.82 -16.18
N GLN A 247 12.21 -8.67 -14.86
CA GLN A 247 11.80 -9.75 -13.95
C GLN A 247 10.29 -9.95 -13.90
N GLY A 248 9.50 -9.05 -14.53
CA GLY A 248 8.05 -9.13 -14.59
C GLY A 248 7.37 -8.86 -13.23
N MET A 249 7.93 -7.94 -12.43
CA MET A 249 7.29 -7.51 -11.19
C MET A 249 6.02 -6.73 -11.46
N LYS A 250 4.99 -6.96 -10.65
CA LYS A 250 3.70 -6.26 -10.74
C LYS A 250 3.82 -4.87 -10.12
N MET A 251 4.13 -3.88 -10.93
CA MET A 251 4.29 -2.49 -10.51
C MET A 251 3.19 -1.59 -11.08
N VAL A 252 2.94 -1.71 -12.39
CA VAL A 252 1.96 -0.87 -13.10
C VAL A 252 0.53 -1.17 -12.70
N GLN A 253 0.25 -2.38 -12.23
CA GLN A 253 -1.06 -2.79 -11.75
C GLN A 253 -1.52 -2.01 -10.50
N ASP A 254 -0.60 -1.35 -9.81
CA ASP A 254 -0.92 -0.45 -8.70
C ASP A 254 -1.29 0.98 -9.15
N VAL A 255 -1.19 1.30 -10.43
CA VAL A 255 -1.53 2.64 -10.97
C VAL A 255 -3.03 2.73 -11.22
N LYS A 256 -3.66 3.79 -10.72
CA LYS A 256 -5.07 4.11 -11.01
C LYS A 256 -5.27 4.35 -12.52
N PRO A 257 -6.45 4.08 -13.07
CA PRO A 257 -6.75 4.46 -14.45
C PRO A 257 -6.44 5.94 -14.72
N GLY A 258 -5.71 6.21 -15.79
CA GLY A 258 -5.22 7.56 -16.15
C GLY A 258 -4.02 8.06 -15.34
N GLY A 259 -3.54 7.29 -14.37
CA GLY A 259 -2.36 7.62 -13.57
C GLY A 259 -1.04 7.51 -14.34
N VAL A 260 0.05 7.79 -13.66
CA VAL A 260 1.39 7.87 -14.24
C VAL A 260 2.25 6.68 -13.85
N PHE A 261 2.91 6.04 -14.83
CA PHE A 261 3.97 5.07 -14.61
C PHE A 261 5.27 5.56 -15.22
N MET A 262 6.31 5.73 -14.41
CA MET A 262 7.63 6.18 -14.86
C MET A 262 8.68 5.08 -14.66
N ILE A 263 9.50 4.83 -15.67
CA ILE A 263 10.57 3.84 -15.64
C ILE A 263 11.92 4.51 -15.89
N ASN A 264 12.87 4.33 -14.98
CA ASN A 264 14.27 4.68 -15.21
C ASN A 264 14.94 3.60 -16.03
N CYS A 265 15.21 3.87 -17.30
CA CYS A 265 15.86 2.92 -18.21
C CYS A 265 16.60 3.65 -19.32
N GLN A 266 17.48 2.91 -20.01
CA GLN A 266 18.24 3.38 -21.20
C GLN A 266 17.58 2.92 -22.51
N TRP A 267 16.40 2.29 -22.43
CA TRP A 267 15.71 1.67 -23.57
C TRP A 267 15.03 2.70 -24.46
N THR A 268 15.04 2.45 -25.77
CA THR A 268 14.11 3.05 -26.72
C THR A 268 12.69 2.59 -26.47
N ASP A 269 11.68 3.24 -27.07
CA ASP A 269 10.28 2.83 -26.93
C ASP A 269 10.05 1.40 -27.47
N GLU A 270 10.75 1.01 -28.53
CA GLU A 270 10.70 -0.33 -29.09
C GLU A 270 11.28 -1.37 -28.13
N GLU A 271 12.48 -1.10 -27.59
CA GLU A 271 13.12 -1.97 -26.60
C GLU A 271 12.27 -2.10 -25.33
N LEU A 272 11.69 -0.99 -24.83
CA LEU A 272 10.77 -0.99 -23.71
C LEU A 272 9.57 -1.93 -24.00
N GLY A 273 9.03 -1.87 -25.20
CA GLY A 273 7.98 -2.78 -25.67
C GLY A 273 8.38 -4.26 -25.61
N HIS A 274 9.64 -4.59 -25.82
CA HIS A 274 10.14 -5.97 -25.67
C HIS A 274 10.36 -6.38 -24.21
N HIS A 275 10.65 -5.44 -23.32
CA HIS A 275 10.91 -5.72 -21.90
C HIS A 275 9.64 -5.80 -21.04
N LEU A 276 8.56 -5.10 -21.44
CA LEU A 276 7.28 -5.19 -20.74
C LEU A 276 6.57 -6.50 -21.10
N ASN A 277 6.07 -7.23 -20.10
CA ASN A 277 5.27 -8.42 -20.32
C ASN A 277 3.86 -8.09 -20.86
N ALA A 278 3.18 -9.10 -21.39
CA ALA A 278 1.85 -8.93 -21.99
C ALA A 278 0.81 -8.38 -21.01
N GLU A 279 0.85 -8.83 -19.74
CA GLU A 279 -0.06 -8.34 -18.69
C GLU A 279 0.12 -6.84 -18.43
N ALA A 280 1.37 -6.38 -18.30
CA ALA A 280 1.67 -4.97 -18.08
C ALA A 280 1.27 -4.10 -19.28
N LYS A 281 1.55 -4.52 -20.52
CA LYS A 281 1.14 -3.84 -21.75
C LYS A 281 -0.37 -3.65 -21.81
N LYS A 282 -1.10 -4.75 -21.58
CA LYS A 282 -2.56 -4.72 -21.59
C LYS A 282 -3.11 -3.81 -20.52
N TYR A 283 -2.56 -3.86 -19.30
CA TYR A 283 -2.98 -2.98 -18.21
C TYR A 283 -2.76 -1.50 -18.55
N ILE A 284 -1.59 -1.16 -19.11
CA ILE A 284 -1.26 0.21 -19.53
C ILE A 284 -2.27 0.72 -20.56
N TYR A 285 -2.59 -0.09 -21.57
CA TYR A 285 -3.53 0.28 -22.61
C TYR A 285 -4.96 0.44 -22.09
N ASP A 286 -5.48 -0.59 -21.42
CA ASP A 286 -6.87 -0.66 -20.96
C ASP A 286 -7.19 0.47 -19.95
N ASN A 287 -6.24 0.80 -19.09
CA ASN A 287 -6.40 1.81 -18.05
C ASN A 287 -5.88 3.19 -18.45
N LYS A 288 -5.47 3.38 -19.72
CA LYS A 288 -4.97 4.67 -20.24
C LYS A 288 -3.85 5.24 -19.36
N ILE A 289 -2.93 4.38 -18.94
CA ILE A 289 -1.80 4.80 -18.08
C ILE A 289 -0.88 5.70 -18.89
N GLN A 290 -0.50 6.82 -18.29
CA GLN A 290 0.49 7.73 -18.87
C GLN A 290 1.89 7.15 -18.60
N LEU A 291 2.49 6.59 -19.65
CA LEU A 291 3.80 5.93 -19.57
C LEU A 291 4.91 6.93 -19.87
N TYR A 292 5.90 6.97 -18.99
CA TYR A 292 7.10 7.79 -19.16
C TYR A 292 8.36 6.97 -18.93
N THR A 293 9.42 7.32 -19.63
CA THR A 293 10.79 6.85 -19.36
C THR A 293 11.70 8.03 -19.03
N ILE A 294 12.77 7.73 -18.33
CA ILE A 294 13.85 8.68 -18.07
C ILE A 294 15.17 7.91 -18.06
N ASN A 295 16.16 8.38 -18.83
CA ASN A 295 17.52 7.84 -18.77
C ASN A 295 18.35 8.62 -17.74
N ALA A 296 18.07 8.44 -16.47
CA ALA A 296 18.80 9.09 -15.39
C ALA A 296 20.22 8.54 -15.23
N ILE A 297 20.50 7.34 -15.74
CA ILE A 297 21.82 6.68 -15.64
C ILE A 297 22.84 7.45 -16.45
N ASP A 298 22.59 7.65 -17.74
CA ASP A 298 23.52 8.36 -18.62
C ASP A 298 23.62 9.85 -18.24
N LYS A 299 22.50 10.46 -17.84
CA LYS A 299 22.50 11.84 -17.35
C LYS A 299 23.35 12.01 -16.08
N ALA A 300 23.30 11.07 -15.15
CA ALA A 300 24.16 11.11 -13.97
C ALA A 300 25.65 10.98 -14.33
N ILE A 301 25.99 10.15 -15.30
CA ILE A 301 27.37 9.99 -15.81
C ILE A 301 27.82 11.28 -16.48
N GLU A 302 27.02 11.87 -17.37
CA GLU A 302 27.29 13.12 -18.08
C GLU A 302 27.58 14.28 -17.11
N ILE A 303 26.83 14.38 -16.03
CA ILE A 303 26.97 15.44 -15.02
C ILE A 303 28.18 15.18 -14.11
N GLY A 304 28.73 13.96 -14.09
CA GLY A 304 29.85 13.57 -13.22
C GLY A 304 29.39 12.98 -11.86
N MET A 305 28.10 12.62 -11.72
CA MET A 305 27.55 12.02 -10.52
C MET A 305 27.74 10.48 -10.46
N GLY A 306 28.29 9.88 -11.51
CA GLY A 306 28.47 8.43 -11.64
C GLY A 306 27.12 7.69 -11.61
N LYS A 307 26.91 6.79 -10.66
CA LYS A 307 25.65 6.00 -10.55
C LYS A 307 24.57 6.66 -9.69
N ARG A 308 24.73 7.92 -9.27
CA ARG A 308 23.79 8.60 -8.37
C ARG A 308 22.66 9.23 -9.16
N THR A 309 21.60 8.48 -9.40
CA THR A 309 20.44 8.90 -10.19
C THR A 309 19.32 9.52 -9.33
N ASN A 310 19.38 9.37 -8.02
CA ASN A 310 18.29 9.68 -7.10
C ASN A 310 17.82 11.14 -7.16
N THR A 311 18.71 12.13 -7.32
CA THR A 311 18.33 13.54 -7.42
C THR A 311 17.60 13.83 -8.74
N ILE A 312 18.05 13.21 -9.85
CA ILE A 312 17.41 13.32 -11.18
C ILE A 312 15.99 12.75 -11.11
N LEU A 313 15.85 11.54 -10.54
CA LEU A 313 14.56 10.86 -10.40
C LEU A 313 13.60 11.58 -9.44
N GLN A 314 14.13 12.23 -8.39
CA GLN A 314 13.34 13.07 -7.49
C GLN A 314 12.75 14.29 -8.21
N SER A 315 13.52 14.92 -9.06
CA SER A 315 13.06 16.06 -9.86
C SER A 315 11.98 15.65 -10.88
N ALA A 316 12.18 14.50 -11.54
CA ALA A 316 11.17 13.92 -12.43
C ALA A 316 9.86 13.60 -11.69
N PHE A 317 9.94 13.10 -10.46
CA PHE A 317 8.77 12.88 -9.62
C PHE A 317 7.98 14.17 -9.39
N PHE A 318 8.63 15.26 -8.97
CA PHE A 318 7.93 16.53 -8.75
C PHE A 318 7.25 17.04 -10.02
N LYS A 319 7.87 16.85 -11.19
CA LYS A 319 7.28 17.23 -12.48
C LYS A 319 6.03 16.41 -12.85
N LEU A 320 6.07 15.10 -12.62
CA LEU A 320 5.03 14.18 -13.10
C LEU A 320 3.90 13.96 -12.10
N ALA A 321 4.19 14.00 -10.80
CA ALA A 321 3.19 13.74 -9.76
C ALA A 321 2.32 14.96 -9.42
N ASP A 322 2.74 16.16 -9.84
CA ASP A 322 1.99 17.42 -9.67
C ASP A 322 1.51 17.64 -8.22
N VAL A 323 2.42 17.50 -7.27
CA VAL A 323 2.12 17.67 -5.84
C VAL A 323 2.33 19.11 -5.36
N MET A 324 3.11 19.89 -6.12
CA MET A 324 3.35 21.32 -5.93
C MET A 324 3.84 21.95 -7.25
N PRO A 325 3.79 23.28 -7.43
CA PRO A 325 4.32 23.95 -8.62
C PRO A 325 5.78 23.55 -8.87
N ILE A 326 6.11 23.18 -10.11
CA ILE A 326 7.44 22.64 -10.45
C ILE A 326 8.56 23.63 -10.19
N ASP A 327 8.36 24.92 -10.45
CA ASP A 327 9.37 25.96 -10.22
C ASP A 327 9.70 26.09 -8.73
N ASP A 328 8.70 26.01 -7.87
CA ASP A 328 8.89 25.99 -6.43
C ASP A 328 9.61 24.71 -5.97
N ALA A 329 9.22 23.56 -6.51
CA ALA A 329 9.89 22.28 -6.21
C ALA A 329 11.39 22.33 -6.58
N ILE A 330 11.74 22.80 -7.77
CA ILE A 330 13.13 22.98 -8.22
C ILE A 330 13.89 23.91 -7.28
N LYS A 331 13.30 25.07 -6.93
CA LYS A 331 13.90 26.03 -6.00
C LYS A 331 14.21 25.36 -4.66
N PHE A 332 13.24 24.69 -4.05
CA PHE A 332 13.40 24.06 -2.74
C PHE A 332 14.35 22.86 -2.79
N MET A 333 14.37 22.11 -3.87
CA MET A 333 15.37 21.06 -4.09
C MET A 333 16.78 21.63 -4.14
N LYS A 334 16.99 22.74 -4.85
CA LYS A 334 18.29 23.43 -4.93
C LYS A 334 18.72 23.98 -3.57
N GLU A 335 17.81 24.56 -2.80
CA GLU A 335 18.06 25.01 -1.42
C GLU A 335 18.45 23.84 -0.51
N ALA A 336 17.75 22.72 -0.58
CA ALA A 336 18.05 21.50 0.18
C ALA A 336 19.40 20.90 -0.20
N ALA A 337 19.73 20.88 -1.50
CA ALA A 337 21.03 20.44 -2.01
C ALA A 337 22.18 21.33 -1.50
N LYS A 338 22.02 22.66 -1.57
CA LYS A 338 23.00 23.60 -1.02
C LYS A 338 23.23 23.36 0.48
N LYS A 339 22.16 23.22 1.27
CA LYS A 339 22.23 22.95 2.71
C LYS A 339 22.99 21.64 3.01
N SER A 340 22.75 20.61 2.20
CA SER A 340 23.32 19.27 2.41
C SER A 340 24.77 19.15 1.95
N TYR A 341 25.16 19.86 0.88
CA TYR A 341 26.42 19.65 0.20
C TYR A 341 27.40 20.83 0.24
N SER A 342 27.04 22.00 0.79
CA SER A 342 27.94 23.17 0.88
C SER A 342 29.29 22.87 1.54
N LYS A 343 29.29 21.99 2.56
CA LYS A 343 30.54 21.55 3.21
C LYS A 343 31.45 20.68 2.33
N LYS A 344 30.93 20.17 1.20
CA LYS A 344 31.69 19.35 0.24
C LYS A 344 32.26 20.17 -0.93
N GLY A 345 32.02 21.47 -0.93
CA GLY A 345 32.47 22.43 -1.94
C GLY A 345 31.41 22.75 -3.00
N ASP A 346 31.61 23.94 -3.61
CA ASP A 346 30.63 24.51 -4.57
C ASP A 346 30.46 23.63 -5.83
N ALA A 347 31.50 22.95 -6.27
CA ALA A 347 31.42 22.03 -7.40
C ALA A 347 30.42 20.90 -7.19
N VAL A 348 30.30 20.38 -5.95
CA VAL A 348 29.31 19.33 -5.60
C VAL A 348 27.90 19.91 -5.56
N VAL A 349 27.74 21.13 -5.08
CA VAL A 349 26.43 21.83 -5.08
C VAL A 349 25.97 22.06 -6.51
N GLU A 350 26.84 22.59 -7.38
CA GLU A 350 26.53 22.86 -8.79
C GLU A 350 26.17 21.57 -9.56
N MET A 351 26.87 20.47 -9.27
CA MET A 351 26.57 19.17 -9.85
C MET A 351 25.15 18.70 -9.48
N ASN A 352 24.74 18.93 -8.24
CA ASN A 352 23.36 18.62 -7.81
C ASN A 352 22.32 19.54 -8.46
N TYR A 353 22.65 20.82 -8.70
CA TYR A 353 21.75 21.73 -9.42
C TYR A 353 21.52 21.25 -10.86
N LYS A 354 22.60 20.89 -11.57
CA LYS A 354 22.49 20.29 -12.92
C LYS A 354 21.64 19.01 -12.93
N ALA A 355 21.77 18.16 -11.90
CA ALA A 355 20.99 16.95 -11.79
C ALA A 355 19.49 17.23 -11.56
N ILE A 356 19.15 18.28 -10.78
CA ILE A 356 17.77 18.70 -10.56
C ILE A 356 17.15 19.19 -11.87
N ASP A 357 17.84 20.04 -12.62
CA ASP A 357 17.37 20.57 -13.90
C ASP A 357 17.25 19.45 -14.94
N ALA A 358 18.25 18.57 -15.04
CA ALA A 358 18.23 17.42 -15.95
C ALA A 358 17.06 16.45 -15.70
N GLY A 359 16.63 16.31 -14.44
CA GLY A 359 15.49 15.44 -14.10
C GLY A 359 14.15 15.93 -14.66
N VAL A 360 13.99 17.23 -14.86
CA VAL A 360 12.80 17.81 -15.51
C VAL A 360 12.88 17.67 -17.04
N ASP A 361 14.07 17.90 -17.61
CA ASP A 361 14.27 17.98 -19.05
C ASP A 361 14.39 16.60 -19.74
N ALA A 362 14.84 15.58 -19.00
CA ALA A 362 15.12 14.25 -19.54
C ALA A 362 13.90 13.30 -19.53
N ILE A 363 12.74 13.77 -19.10
CA ILE A 363 11.51 12.98 -19.12
C ILE A 363 11.04 12.78 -20.56
N HIS A 364 10.83 11.51 -20.94
CA HIS A 364 10.28 11.15 -22.25
C HIS A 364 8.91 10.49 -22.07
N LYS A 365 7.89 11.02 -22.76
CA LYS A 365 6.56 10.41 -22.80
C LYS A 365 6.53 9.34 -23.87
N VAL A 366 6.16 8.13 -23.50
CA VAL A 366 6.03 7.00 -24.41
C VAL A 366 4.64 6.99 -25.01
N GLU A 367 4.55 6.92 -26.34
CA GLU A 367 3.29 6.72 -27.03
C GLU A 367 2.91 5.22 -26.96
N VAL A 368 1.79 4.92 -26.29
CA VAL A 368 1.32 3.55 -26.10
C VAL A 368 0.72 3.02 -27.41
N PRO A 369 1.29 1.95 -28.01
CA PRO A 369 0.79 1.43 -29.28
C PRO A 369 -0.58 0.75 -29.14
N ASP A 370 -1.44 0.85 -30.16
CA ASP A 370 -2.72 0.17 -30.20
C ASP A 370 -2.61 -1.36 -30.12
N SER A 371 -1.47 -1.92 -30.54
CA SER A 371 -1.18 -3.35 -30.42
C SER A 371 -1.17 -3.86 -28.96
N TRP A 372 -0.99 -2.96 -27.98
CA TRP A 372 -1.02 -3.33 -26.56
C TRP A 372 -2.45 -3.59 -26.03
N ALA A 373 -3.49 -3.32 -26.81
CA ALA A 373 -4.85 -3.76 -26.49
C ALA A 373 -4.97 -5.30 -26.48
N ASN A 374 -4.22 -5.95 -27.39
CA ASN A 374 -4.17 -7.40 -27.51
C ASN A 374 -2.69 -7.81 -27.72
N PRO A 375 -1.86 -7.70 -26.68
CA PRO A 375 -0.44 -7.96 -26.81
C PRO A 375 -0.17 -9.44 -27.10
N GLU A 376 0.87 -9.72 -27.84
CA GLU A 376 1.35 -11.09 -28.01
C GLU A 376 1.68 -11.71 -26.65
N ALA A 377 1.42 -13.01 -26.51
CA ALA A 377 1.76 -13.75 -25.31
C ALA A 377 3.28 -13.70 -25.07
N ASP A 378 3.68 -13.62 -23.82
CA ASP A 378 5.09 -13.64 -23.44
C ASP A 378 5.75 -14.94 -23.94
N ALA A 379 6.99 -14.81 -24.40
CA ALA A 379 7.77 -15.99 -24.77
C ALA A 379 7.85 -17.00 -23.61
N PRO A 380 7.76 -18.29 -23.88
CA PRO A 380 7.94 -19.31 -22.83
C PRO A 380 9.28 -19.12 -22.12
N LYS A 381 9.24 -19.10 -20.79
CA LYS A 381 10.48 -19.07 -20.01
C LYS A 381 11.25 -20.35 -20.22
N GLU A 382 12.57 -20.24 -20.25
CA GLU A 382 13.44 -21.42 -20.25
C GLU A 382 13.08 -22.36 -19.09
N ALA A 383 12.91 -23.63 -19.41
CA ALA A 383 12.63 -24.65 -18.40
C ALA A 383 13.82 -24.79 -17.46
N LYS A 384 13.56 -24.62 -16.17
CA LYS A 384 14.60 -24.89 -15.16
C LYS A 384 14.95 -26.37 -15.14
N THR A 385 16.22 -26.66 -15.01
CA THR A 385 16.75 -28.02 -14.95
C THR A 385 17.19 -28.37 -13.51
N GLY A 386 17.04 -29.62 -13.12
CA GLY A 386 17.39 -30.07 -11.77
C GLY A 386 16.47 -31.19 -11.29
N ARG A 387 16.54 -31.51 -10.00
CA ARG A 387 15.61 -32.48 -9.39
C ARG A 387 14.18 -31.96 -9.48
N PRO A 388 13.20 -32.78 -9.93
CA PRO A 388 11.82 -32.33 -10.17
C PRO A 388 11.17 -31.63 -8.98
N GLU A 389 11.38 -32.13 -7.76
CA GLU A 389 10.82 -31.51 -6.53
C GLU A 389 11.43 -30.15 -6.24
N VAL A 390 12.71 -29.91 -6.57
CA VAL A 390 13.35 -28.59 -6.41
C VAL A 390 12.86 -27.65 -7.46
N VAL A 391 12.74 -28.06 -8.72
CA VAL A 391 12.19 -27.25 -9.80
C VAL A 391 10.76 -26.84 -9.47
N LYS A 392 9.94 -27.76 -8.95
CA LYS A 392 8.58 -27.47 -8.51
C LYS A 392 8.57 -26.42 -7.40
N LEU A 393 9.35 -26.61 -6.33
CA LEU A 393 9.46 -25.66 -5.22
C LEU A 393 9.85 -24.25 -5.71
N VAL A 394 10.84 -24.19 -6.61
CA VAL A 394 11.30 -22.90 -7.17
C VAL A 394 10.19 -22.22 -7.97
N ASN A 395 9.50 -22.94 -8.84
CA ASN A 395 8.49 -22.35 -9.72
C ASN A 395 7.21 -21.97 -8.96
N ASP A 396 6.74 -22.85 -8.08
CA ASP A 396 5.44 -22.70 -7.44
C ASP A 396 5.47 -21.80 -6.20
N LEU A 397 6.64 -21.68 -5.54
CA LEU A 397 6.75 -20.94 -4.28
C LEU A 397 7.81 -19.84 -4.33
N LEU A 398 9.08 -20.18 -4.64
CA LEU A 398 10.17 -19.22 -4.47
C LEU A 398 10.15 -18.11 -5.53
N GLU A 399 9.76 -18.40 -6.76
CA GLU A 399 9.68 -17.40 -7.83
C GLU A 399 8.58 -16.35 -7.58
N PRO A 400 7.34 -16.70 -7.23
CA PRO A 400 6.33 -15.72 -6.82
C PRO A 400 6.77 -14.85 -5.63
N ILE A 401 7.36 -15.45 -4.60
CA ILE A 401 7.89 -14.72 -3.45
C ILE A 401 8.98 -13.73 -3.86
N SER A 402 9.92 -14.16 -4.70
CA SER A 402 11.01 -13.31 -5.19
C SER A 402 10.53 -12.14 -6.04
N LYS A 403 9.37 -12.26 -6.67
CA LYS A 403 8.71 -11.20 -7.45
C LYS A 403 7.78 -10.31 -6.63
N MET A 404 7.80 -10.42 -5.30
CA MET A 404 6.89 -9.71 -4.40
C MET A 404 5.40 -10.04 -4.65
N ASP A 405 5.11 -11.22 -5.21
CA ASP A 405 3.76 -11.73 -5.50
C ASP A 405 3.36 -12.89 -4.57
N GLY A 406 3.99 -12.99 -3.41
CA GLY A 406 3.69 -14.03 -2.41
C GLY A 406 2.24 -14.01 -1.92
N ASP A 407 1.58 -12.86 -1.99
CA ASP A 407 0.17 -12.70 -1.62
C ASP A 407 -0.81 -13.40 -2.57
N SER A 408 -0.38 -13.79 -3.77
CA SER A 408 -1.17 -14.60 -4.70
C SER A 408 -1.19 -16.08 -4.33
N LEU A 409 -0.28 -16.53 -3.45
CA LEU A 409 -0.15 -17.92 -3.07
C LEU A 409 -1.27 -18.35 -2.12
N PRO A 410 -1.99 -19.47 -2.42
CA PRO A 410 -2.96 -20.05 -1.49
C PRO A 410 -2.26 -20.77 -0.33
N VAL A 411 -2.99 -21.04 0.74
CA VAL A 411 -2.48 -21.80 1.90
C VAL A 411 -1.96 -23.18 1.48
N SER A 412 -2.62 -23.83 0.51
CA SER A 412 -2.17 -25.15 -0.02
C SER A 412 -0.81 -25.13 -0.70
N ALA A 413 -0.33 -23.97 -1.17
CA ALA A 413 1.00 -23.85 -1.75
C ALA A 413 2.13 -24.18 -0.75
N PHE A 414 1.84 -24.10 0.55
CA PHE A 414 2.77 -24.44 1.65
C PHE A 414 2.55 -25.84 2.23
N LYS A 415 1.74 -26.64 1.57
CA LYS A 415 1.50 -28.03 1.95
C LYS A 415 2.53 -28.91 1.26
N ASP A 416 3.09 -29.91 1.96
CA ASP A 416 4.21 -30.81 1.59
C ASP A 416 4.43 -31.10 0.12
#